data_47565dcda423cd31277d4a3c7cd32fc1
#
_entry.id   47565dcda423cd31277d4a3c7cd32fc1
#
_cell.length_a   1.000
_cell.length_b   1.000
_cell.length_c   1.000
_cell.angle_alpha   90.00
_cell.angle_beta   90.00
_cell.angle_gamma   90.00
#
_symmetry.space_group_name_H-M   'P 1'
#
loop_
_entity.id
_entity.type
_entity.pdbx_description
1 polymer ?
#
loop_
_entity_poly.entity_id
_entity_poly.type
_entity_poly.pdbx_seq_one_letter_code
_entity_poly.pdbx_strand_id
1 'polypeptide(L)'
;MSKFLHRMTCILFCCILLTQAFPAAPAEGIEGEIAQFMIDRGLDASNFSMSYYNPVTGESYAFNDDAFIPVGKLRFLPTHMYFYEEETRGSFEPAFPEEPEFTIGGMNLEDCRYHSIILAEDSISEKMQAHIGTTSQYLELINQRYGMLNTSTLPAQYWSGKSLSAKFLMNCIRTVSSQPELFNELMSNYSMIQKADAFANGSVSYPIVQIRSEDGDYITAVAEVSAAQNFLLVASVKVVSGGDEVLGSLNKTICDYIMANLDAPDAGEQIQATSVQNAPNYYIGEERLEKDNTLTRWLVTSFSIAGVFAVIGLVIWLYWRAQNRQY
;
A
#
# COMPACT_ATOMS: atom_id res chain seq x y z
N MET A 1 11.77 52.74 -25.22
CA MET A 1 11.27 51.36 -25.34
C MET A 1 12.20 50.32 -24.69
N SER A 2 13.49 50.31 -24.95
CA SER A 2 14.46 49.32 -24.43
C SER A 2 14.47 49.19 -22.88
N LYS A 3 14.54 50.29 -22.13
CA LYS A 3 14.62 50.28 -20.65
C LYS A 3 13.35 49.78 -19.97
N PHE A 4 12.18 49.92 -20.59
CA PHE A 4 10.93 49.45 -20.04
C PHE A 4 10.79 47.91 -20.24
N LEU A 5 11.18 47.44 -21.40
CA LEU A 5 11.18 46.00 -21.70
C LEU A 5 12.13 45.27 -20.76
N HIS A 6 13.31 45.83 -20.48
CA HIS A 6 14.28 45.23 -19.57
C HIS A 6 13.75 45.14 -18.11
N ARG A 7 13.04 46.17 -17.63
CA ARG A 7 12.43 46.17 -16.30
C ARG A 7 11.30 45.17 -16.21
N MET A 8 10.48 45.04 -17.25
CA MET A 8 9.40 44.00 -17.29
C MET A 8 9.97 42.61 -17.30
N THR A 9 11.04 42.33 -18.05
CA THR A 9 11.71 41.03 -18.08
C THR A 9 12.31 40.68 -16.70
N CYS A 10 12.92 41.63 -16.00
CA CYS A 10 13.43 41.40 -14.65
C CYS A 10 12.31 41.09 -13.64
N ILE A 11 11.19 41.82 -13.70
CA ILE A 11 10.04 41.55 -12.81
C ILE A 11 9.45 40.17 -13.10
N LEU A 12 9.29 39.79 -14.37
CA LEU A 12 8.79 38.44 -14.73
C LEU A 12 9.73 37.34 -14.25
N PHE A 13 11.05 37.55 -14.41
CA PHE A 13 12.07 36.61 -13.95
C PHE A 13 12.10 36.48 -12.41
N CYS A 14 11.94 37.59 -11.68
CA CYS A 14 11.80 37.59 -10.23
C CYS A 14 10.51 36.87 -9.78
N CYS A 15 9.40 37.08 -10.45
CA CYS A 15 8.15 36.36 -10.16
C CYS A 15 8.27 34.86 -10.40
N ILE A 16 8.94 34.42 -11.48
CA ILE A 16 9.20 33.01 -11.77
C ILE A 16 10.15 32.41 -10.73
N LEU A 17 11.16 33.13 -10.29
CA LEU A 17 12.08 32.67 -9.24
C LEU A 17 11.39 32.60 -7.87
N LEU A 18 10.47 33.51 -7.57
CA LEU A 18 9.69 33.49 -6.33
C LEU A 18 8.68 32.34 -6.27
N THR A 19 8.14 31.89 -7.41
CA THR A 19 7.25 30.72 -7.45
C THR A 19 8.00 29.39 -7.29
N GLN A 20 9.31 29.36 -7.52
CA GLN A 20 10.15 28.17 -7.31
C GLN A 20 10.76 28.10 -5.90
N ALA A 21 10.67 29.16 -5.11
CA ALA A 21 11.38 29.29 -3.83
C ALA A 21 10.55 29.04 -2.57
N PHE A 22 9.32 28.57 -2.71
CA PHE A 22 8.62 28.01 -1.57
C PHE A 22 8.84 26.48 -1.58
N PRO A 23 9.77 25.93 -0.78
CA PRO A 23 9.68 24.54 -0.44
C PRO A 23 8.28 24.34 0.12
N ALA A 24 7.52 23.40 -0.44
CA ALA A 24 6.31 22.94 0.22
C ALA A 24 6.72 22.67 1.67
N ALA A 25 5.99 23.26 2.63
CA ALA A 25 6.20 22.88 4.02
C ALA A 25 6.22 21.35 4.07
N PRO A 26 7.22 20.71 4.70
CA PRO A 26 7.23 19.27 4.81
C PRO A 26 5.86 18.86 5.33
N ALA A 27 5.22 17.90 4.67
CA ALA A 27 3.96 17.37 5.15
C ALA A 27 4.24 16.85 6.57
N GLU A 28 3.48 17.31 7.55
CA GLU A 28 3.60 16.82 8.91
C GLU A 28 3.17 15.34 8.90
N GLY A 29 3.97 14.44 9.47
CA GLY A 29 3.66 13.02 9.59
C GLY A 29 4.38 12.12 8.58
N ILE A 30 4.01 10.83 8.59
CA ILE A 30 4.63 9.78 7.76
C ILE A 30 4.55 10.09 6.25
N GLU A 31 3.52 10.79 5.81
CA GLU A 31 3.36 11.17 4.39
C GLU A 31 4.54 12.01 3.90
N GLY A 32 5.01 12.96 4.72
CA GLY A 32 6.15 13.82 4.38
C GLY A 32 7.45 13.04 4.25
N GLU A 33 7.71 12.15 5.18
CA GLU A 33 8.91 11.31 5.18
C GLU A 33 8.94 10.38 3.97
N ILE A 34 7.81 9.74 3.65
CA ILE A 34 7.74 8.85 2.49
C ILE A 34 7.80 9.64 1.18
N ALA A 35 7.18 10.80 1.09
CA ALA A 35 7.26 11.65 -0.09
C ALA A 35 8.72 12.07 -0.37
N GLN A 36 9.47 12.47 0.67
CA GLN A 36 10.88 12.81 0.52
C GLN A 36 11.72 11.59 0.14
N PHE A 37 11.48 10.44 0.78
CA PHE A 37 12.12 9.17 0.43
C PHE A 37 11.93 8.82 -1.06
N MET A 38 10.71 8.98 -1.56
CA MET A 38 10.40 8.68 -2.97
C MET A 38 11.16 9.62 -3.92
N ILE A 39 11.23 10.92 -3.59
CA ILE A 39 11.98 11.91 -4.37
C ILE A 39 13.47 11.54 -4.41
N ASP A 40 14.06 11.23 -3.26
CA ASP A 40 15.48 10.91 -3.13
C ASP A 40 15.88 9.64 -3.87
N ARG A 41 14.93 8.70 -4.03
CA ARG A 41 15.13 7.40 -4.71
C ARG A 41 14.61 7.36 -6.14
N GLY A 42 14.03 8.44 -6.66
CA GLY A 42 13.44 8.49 -8.00
C GLY A 42 12.26 7.51 -8.18
N LEU A 43 11.45 7.37 -7.13
CA LEU A 43 10.29 6.48 -7.13
C LEU A 43 9.04 7.23 -7.54
N ASP A 44 8.24 6.58 -8.37
CA ASP A 44 6.95 7.09 -8.85
C ASP A 44 5.93 5.94 -9.06
N ALA A 45 4.73 6.28 -9.52
CA ALA A 45 3.68 5.30 -9.75
C ALA A 45 3.99 4.27 -10.85
N SER A 46 5.04 4.46 -11.65
CA SER A 46 5.46 3.51 -12.69
C SER A 46 6.38 2.41 -12.17
N ASN A 47 7.00 2.62 -10.99
CA ASN A 47 8.02 1.73 -10.46
C ASN A 47 7.85 1.37 -8.98
N PHE A 48 6.87 1.97 -8.28
CA PHE A 48 6.66 1.79 -6.85
C PHE A 48 5.18 1.80 -6.47
N SER A 49 4.83 0.98 -5.48
CA SER A 49 3.52 0.92 -4.83
C SER A 49 3.71 0.52 -3.38
N MET A 50 2.97 1.11 -2.46
CA MET A 50 3.04 0.74 -1.05
C MET A 50 1.75 0.99 -0.29
N SER A 51 1.61 0.29 0.84
CA SER A 51 0.62 0.54 1.87
C SER A 51 1.25 0.32 3.24
N TYR A 52 1.02 1.24 4.15
CA TYR A 52 1.51 1.24 5.53
C TYR A 52 0.33 1.37 6.49
N TYR A 53 0.40 0.67 7.61
CA TYR A 53 -0.58 0.76 8.67
C TYR A 53 0.07 0.52 10.04
N ASN A 54 -0.11 1.46 10.97
CA ASN A 54 0.29 1.31 12.36
C ASN A 54 -0.95 0.97 13.20
N PRO A 55 -1.08 -0.25 13.73
CA PRO A 55 -2.26 -0.65 14.51
C PRO A 55 -2.35 0.04 15.88
N VAL A 56 -1.26 0.61 16.40
CA VAL A 56 -1.22 1.28 17.70
C VAL A 56 -1.82 2.69 17.60
N THR A 57 -1.41 3.45 16.58
CA THR A 57 -1.87 4.84 16.40
C THR A 57 -3.07 4.95 15.46
N GLY A 58 -3.32 3.92 14.63
CA GLY A 58 -4.28 3.96 13.53
C GLY A 58 -3.78 4.73 12.31
N GLU A 59 -2.54 5.23 12.33
CA GLU A 59 -1.95 5.95 11.22
C GLU A 59 -1.78 5.03 10.01
N SER A 60 -2.12 5.54 8.84
CA SER A 60 -1.99 4.80 7.58
C SER A 60 -1.51 5.72 6.47
N TYR A 61 -0.76 5.14 5.54
CA TYR A 61 -0.34 5.82 4.32
C TYR A 61 -0.38 4.84 3.14
N ALA A 62 -0.78 5.33 1.99
CA ALA A 62 -0.81 4.55 0.78
C ALA A 62 -0.31 5.37 -0.42
N PHE A 63 0.48 4.74 -1.27
CA PHE A 63 0.92 5.31 -2.53
C PHE A 63 0.75 4.28 -3.63
N ASN A 64 -0.03 4.62 -4.67
CA ASN A 64 -0.30 3.76 -5.83
C ASN A 64 -0.78 2.35 -5.43
N ASP A 65 -1.43 2.23 -4.26
CA ASP A 65 -1.78 0.96 -3.63
C ASP A 65 -2.89 0.19 -4.34
N ASP A 66 -3.66 0.86 -5.21
CA ASP A 66 -4.66 0.24 -6.08
C ASP A 66 -4.06 -0.35 -7.38
N ALA A 67 -2.77 -0.13 -7.66
CA ALA A 67 -2.11 -0.70 -8.83
C ALA A 67 -1.97 -2.22 -8.72
N PHE A 68 -2.50 -2.94 -9.69
CA PHE A 68 -2.38 -4.40 -9.79
C PHE A 68 -1.10 -4.76 -10.52
N ILE A 69 -0.16 -5.36 -9.82
CA ILE A 69 1.15 -5.77 -10.33
C ILE A 69 1.36 -7.27 -10.15
N PRO A 70 2.21 -7.92 -10.95
CA PRO A 70 2.60 -9.30 -10.70
C PRO A 70 3.25 -9.45 -9.32
N VAL A 71 2.78 -10.39 -8.52
CA VAL A 71 3.24 -10.58 -7.13
C VAL A 71 3.82 -11.97 -6.87
N GLY A 72 4.06 -12.73 -7.94
CA GLY A 72 4.64 -14.07 -7.85
C GLY A 72 3.89 -14.97 -6.88
N LYS A 73 4.59 -15.59 -5.96
CA LYS A 73 4.01 -16.54 -4.99
C LYS A 73 3.10 -15.90 -3.95
N LEU A 74 3.18 -14.58 -3.75
CA LEU A 74 2.24 -13.87 -2.88
C LEU A 74 0.78 -13.99 -3.36
N ARG A 75 0.55 -14.30 -4.64
CA ARG A 75 -0.80 -14.59 -5.16
C ARG A 75 -1.50 -15.73 -4.44
N PHE A 76 -0.74 -16.64 -3.82
CA PHE A 76 -1.28 -17.81 -3.11
C PHE A 76 -1.55 -17.55 -1.62
N LEU A 77 -1.11 -16.43 -1.06
CA LEU A 77 -1.37 -16.09 0.33
C LEU A 77 -2.86 -16.20 0.70
N PRO A 78 -3.80 -15.63 -0.07
CA PRO A 78 -5.22 -15.76 0.25
C PRO A 78 -5.74 -17.20 0.16
N THR A 79 -5.15 -18.04 -0.71
CA THR A 79 -5.48 -19.48 -0.78
C THR A 79 -5.11 -20.18 0.53
N HIS A 80 -3.90 -19.96 0.98
CA HIS A 80 -3.43 -20.58 2.22
C HIS A 80 -4.21 -20.09 3.42
N MET A 81 -4.51 -18.79 3.51
CA MET A 81 -5.38 -18.23 4.54
C MET A 81 -6.74 -18.92 4.55
N TYR A 82 -7.35 -19.11 3.38
CA TYR A 82 -8.65 -19.77 3.25
C TYR A 82 -8.62 -21.18 3.86
N PHE A 83 -7.60 -21.99 3.54
CA PHE A 83 -7.52 -23.37 4.02
C PHE A 83 -7.28 -23.45 5.53
N TYR A 84 -6.50 -22.54 6.12
CA TYR A 84 -6.36 -22.46 7.58
C TYR A 84 -7.68 -22.09 8.27
N GLU A 85 -8.44 -21.15 7.72
CA GLU A 85 -9.74 -20.79 8.26
C GLU A 85 -10.76 -21.93 8.15
N GLU A 86 -10.84 -22.58 7.00
CA GLU A 86 -11.82 -23.66 6.79
C GLU A 86 -11.48 -24.89 7.64
N GLU A 87 -10.21 -25.20 7.81
CA GLU A 87 -9.78 -26.27 8.74
C GLU A 87 -10.21 -25.97 10.18
N THR A 88 -9.97 -24.76 10.65
CA THR A 88 -10.38 -24.35 12.01
C THR A 88 -11.91 -24.40 12.18
N ARG A 89 -12.67 -24.22 11.10
CA ARG A 89 -14.15 -24.39 11.12
C ARG A 89 -14.60 -25.82 11.06
N GLY A 90 -13.69 -26.79 10.92
CA GLY A 90 -14.03 -28.21 10.74
C GLY A 90 -14.59 -28.53 9.35
N SER A 91 -14.40 -27.66 8.35
CA SER A 91 -14.96 -27.85 7.00
C SER A 91 -14.39 -29.09 6.28
N PHE A 92 -13.26 -29.61 6.74
CA PHE A 92 -12.57 -30.77 6.17
C PHE A 92 -12.63 -32.01 7.04
N GLU A 93 -13.34 -31.95 8.17
CA GLU A 93 -13.55 -33.11 9.03
C GLU A 93 -14.57 -34.05 8.37
N PRO A 94 -14.30 -35.36 8.34
CA PRO A 94 -15.27 -36.32 7.85
C PRO A 94 -16.51 -36.32 8.72
N ALA A 95 -17.69 -36.35 8.10
CA ALA A 95 -18.95 -36.36 8.81
C ALA A 95 -19.15 -37.66 9.63
N PHE A 96 -18.51 -38.79 9.19
CA PHE A 96 -18.49 -40.05 9.89
C PHE A 96 -17.08 -40.65 9.94
N PRO A 97 -16.73 -41.40 11.00
CA PRO A 97 -15.37 -41.92 11.20
C PRO A 97 -14.88 -42.88 10.10
N GLU A 98 -15.78 -43.50 9.36
CA GLU A 98 -15.47 -44.38 8.21
C GLU A 98 -15.28 -43.66 6.88
N GLU A 99 -15.54 -42.37 6.83
CA GLU A 99 -15.28 -41.60 5.62
C GLU A 99 -13.78 -41.38 5.41
N PRO A 100 -13.32 -41.34 4.16
CA PRO A 100 -11.92 -41.08 3.88
C PRO A 100 -11.54 -39.66 4.33
N GLU A 101 -10.32 -39.55 4.81
CA GLU A 101 -9.73 -38.24 5.11
C GLU A 101 -9.79 -37.30 3.90
N PHE A 102 -10.02 -36.00 4.16
CA PHE A 102 -10.04 -34.99 3.12
C PHE A 102 -8.71 -34.93 2.39
N THR A 103 -8.74 -34.95 1.05
CA THR A 103 -7.53 -34.85 0.23
C THR A 103 -7.70 -33.94 -0.96
N ILE A 104 -6.61 -33.30 -1.38
CA ILE A 104 -6.53 -32.52 -2.61
C ILE A 104 -5.50 -33.19 -3.53
N GLY A 105 -6.00 -33.75 -4.65
CA GLY A 105 -5.11 -34.45 -5.59
C GLY A 105 -4.38 -35.64 -4.99
N GLY A 106 -4.98 -36.28 -3.98
CA GLY A 106 -4.45 -37.46 -3.30
C GLY A 106 -3.48 -37.17 -2.16
N MET A 107 -3.27 -35.90 -1.81
CA MET A 107 -2.50 -35.45 -0.64
C MET A 107 -3.45 -34.97 0.46
N ASN A 108 -3.14 -35.27 1.72
CA ASN A 108 -3.85 -34.68 2.85
C ASN A 108 -3.54 -33.16 2.95
N LEU A 109 -4.23 -32.47 3.82
CA LEU A 109 -4.10 -31.01 3.91
C LEU A 109 -2.74 -30.57 4.44
N GLU A 110 -2.14 -31.31 5.37
CA GLU A 110 -0.80 -31.04 5.90
C GLU A 110 0.27 -31.14 4.81
N ASP A 111 0.23 -32.22 4.01
CA ASP A 111 1.12 -32.39 2.86
C ASP A 111 0.91 -31.27 1.81
N CYS A 112 -0.35 -30.89 1.54
CA CYS A 112 -0.64 -29.78 0.65
C CYS A 112 0.01 -28.47 1.14
N ARG A 113 -0.08 -28.16 2.43
CA ARG A 113 0.56 -26.97 3.03
C ARG A 113 2.08 -27.05 2.94
N TYR A 114 2.65 -28.19 3.28
CA TYR A 114 4.10 -28.39 3.18
C TYR A 114 4.60 -28.16 1.75
N HIS A 115 4.00 -28.80 0.77
CA HIS A 115 4.39 -28.67 -0.63
C HIS A 115 4.12 -27.26 -1.19
N SER A 116 2.97 -26.67 -0.89
CA SER A 116 2.59 -25.36 -1.45
C SER A 116 3.35 -24.20 -0.79
N ILE A 117 3.58 -24.24 0.53
CA ILE A 117 4.24 -23.15 1.27
C ILE A 117 5.73 -23.42 1.39
N ILE A 118 6.15 -24.54 2.04
CA ILE A 118 7.53 -24.79 2.37
C ILE A 118 8.37 -25.14 1.12
N LEU A 119 7.88 -26.03 0.28
CA LEU A 119 8.55 -26.38 -0.98
C LEU A 119 8.23 -25.38 -2.09
N ALA A 120 7.26 -24.50 -1.85
CA ALA A 120 6.83 -23.45 -2.76
C ALA A 120 6.47 -23.99 -4.17
N GLU A 121 5.76 -25.12 -4.21
CA GLU A 121 5.28 -25.75 -5.42
C GLU A 121 3.99 -25.11 -5.91
N ASP A 122 4.09 -24.26 -6.93
CA ASP A 122 2.95 -23.54 -7.52
C ASP A 122 1.83 -24.49 -7.96
N SER A 123 2.19 -25.69 -8.49
CA SER A 123 1.23 -26.68 -8.95
C SER A 123 0.30 -27.21 -7.84
N ILE A 124 0.77 -27.25 -6.61
CA ILE A 124 -0.04 -27.67 -5.46
C ILE A 124 -0.94 -26.52 -5.02
N SER A 125 -0.41 -25.29 -4.93
CA SER A 125 -1.22 -24.11 -4.67
C SER A 125 -2.34 -23.93 -5.71
N GLU A 126 -2.06 -24.18 -6.97
CA GLU A 126 -3.08 -24.15 -8.05
C GLU A 126 -4.14 -25.23 -7.89
N LYS A 127 -3.78 -26.46 -7.46
CA LYS A 127 -4.76 -27.51 -7.13
C LYS A 127 -5.63 -27.11 -5.94
N MET A 128 -5.04 -26.48 -4.92
CA MET A 128 -5.79 -25.92 -3.79
C MET A 128 -6.80 -24.87 -4.26
N GLN A 129 -6.39 -23.95 -5.12
CA GLN A 129 -7.31 -22.97 -5.72
C GLN A 129 -8.43 -23.63 -6.53
N ALA A 130 -8.09 -24.63 -7.36
CA ALA A 130 -9.06 -25.37 -8.16
C ALA A 130 -10.08 -26.16 -7.30
N HIS A 131 -9.69 -26.56 -6.09
CA HIS A 131 -10.62 -27.18 -5.13
C HIS A 131 -11.69 -26.19 -4.64
N ILE A 132 -11.33 -24.92 -4.48
CA ILE A 132 -12.29 -23.88 -4.08
C ILE A 132 -13.31 -23.59 -5.18
N GLY A 133 -12.89 -23.69 -6.45
CA GLY A 133 -13.78 -23.51 -7.59
C GLY A 133 -13.04 -23.10 -8.86
N THR A 134 -13.79 -22.62 -9.85
CA THR A 134 -13.18 -22.00 -11.04
C THR A 134 -12.36 -20.77 -10.65
N THR A 135 -11.41 -20.38 -11.50
CA THR A 135 -10.58 -19.20 -11.24
C THR A 135 -11.39 -17.96 -10.87
N SER A 136 -12.48 -17.70 -11.58
CA SER A 136 -13.36 -16.55 -11.29
C SER A 136 -14.03 -16.67 -9.93
N GLN A 137 -14.58 -17.85 -9.61
CA GLN A 137 -15.23 -18.10 -8.30
C GLN A 137 -14.23 -17.95 -7.15
N TYR A 138 -13.04 -18.52 -7.33
CA TYR A 138 -11.97 -18.37 -6.36
C TYR A 138 -11.58 -16.90 -6.15
N LEU A 139 -11.32 -16.14 -7.23
CA LEU A 139 -10.92 -14.74 -7.15
C LEU A 139 -12.02 -13.86 -6.54
N GLU A 140 -13.28 -14.13 -6.84
CA GLU A 140 -14.41 -13.43 -6.22
C GLU A 140 -14.47 -13.71 -4.71
N LEU A 141 -14.33 -14.97 -4.32
CA LEU A 141 -14.35 -15.39 -2.92
C LEU A 141 -13.22 -14.75 -2.12
N ILE A 142 -11.97 -14.81 -2.61
CA ILE A 142 -10.82 -14.23 -1.87
C ILE A 142 -10.90 -12.71 -1.82
N ASN A 143 -11.42 -12.06 -2.86
CA ASN A 143 -11.64 -10.63 -2.81
C ASN A 143 -12.70 -10.26 -1.77
N GLN A 144 -13.80 -10.99 -1.73
CA GLN A 144 -14.85 -10.75 -0.74
C GLN A 144 -14.35 -10.98 0.69
N ARG A 145 -13.52 -12.02 0.88
CA ARG A 145 -13.07 -12.43 2.23
C ARG A 145 -11.87 -11.64 2.75
N TYR A 146 -10.90 -11.34 1.89
CA TYR A 146 -9.64 -10.73 2.28
C TYR A 146 -9.34 -9.43 1.55
N GLY A 147 -9.65 -9.35 0.26
CA GLY A 147 -9.34 -8.17 -0.55
C GLY A 147 -10.22 -6.97 -0.22
N MET A 148 -11.49 -7.23 0.07
CA MET A 148 -12.50 -6.20 0.40
C MET A 148 -12.56 -5.06 -0.62
N LEU A 149 -12.17 -5.32 -1.88
CA LEU A 149 -12.20 -4.35 -2.96
C LEU A 149 -13.55 -4.40 -3.69
N ASN A 150 -13.95 -3.28 -4.25
CA ASN A 150 -15.18 -3.23 -5.05
C ASN A 150 -15.04 -4.06 -6.32
N THR A 151 -15.74 -5.19 -6.38
CA THR A 151 -15.69 -6.17 -7.48
C THR A 151 -15.99 -5.54 -8.84
N SER A 152 -16.87 -4.55 -8.91
CA SER A 152 -17.24 -3.88 -10.17
C SER A 152 -16.13 -3.02 -10.77
N THR A 153 -15.12 -2.67 -9.99
CA THR A 153 -13.98 -1.83 -10.42
C THR A 153 -12.68 -2.61 -10.57
N LEU A 154 -12.68 -3.92 -10.30
CA LEU A 154 -11.49 -4.75 -10.42
C LEU A 154 -11.00 -4.83 -11.87
N PRO A 155 -9.72 -4.55 -12.14
CA PRO A 155 -9.17 -4.54 -13.49
C PRO A 155 -8.97 -5.97 -14.03
N ALA A 156 -8.82 -6.09 -15.35
CA ALA A 156 -8.56 -7.37 -16.01
C ALA A 156 -7.32 -8.11 -15.46
N GLN A 157 -6.32 -7.37 -14.99
CA GLN A 157 -5.11 -7.92 -14.38
C GLN A 157 -5.42 -8.75 -13.13
N TYR A 158 -6.37 -8.32 -12.30
CA TYR A 158 -6.84 -9.11 -11.16
C TYR A 158 -7.38 -10.46 -11.59
N TRP A 159 -8.27 -10.46 -12.61
CA TRP A 159 -8.93 -11.67 -13.08
C TRP A 159 -7.98 -12.67 -13.77
N SER A 160 -6.74 -12.28 -14.03
CA SER A 160 -5.69 -13.21 -14.45
C SER A 160 -5.22 -14.16 -13.33
N GLY A 161 -5.49 -13.82 -12.08
CA GLY A 161 -5.03 -14.55 -10.90
C GLY A 161 -3.53 -14.41 -10.60
N LYS A 162 -2.82 -13.51 -11.30
CA LYS A 162 -1.35 -13.33 -11.17
C LYS A 162 -0.95 -12.02 -10.51
N SER A 163 -1.85 -11.05 -10.47
CA SER A 163 -1.58 -9.71 -9.99
C SER A 163 -2.47 -9.36 -8.80
N LEU A 164 -1.89 -8.77 -7.77
CA LEU A 164 -2.59 -8.20 -6.63
C LEU A 164 -2.11 -6.76 -6.42
N SER A 165 -2.91 -5.96 -5.73
CA SER A 165 -2.52 -4.61 -5.35
C SER A 165 -1.95 -4.57 -3.92
N ALA A 166 -1.17 -3.54 -3.59
CA ALA A 166 -0.66 -3.35 -2.23
C ALA A 166 -1.80 -3.23 -1.22
N LYS A 167 -2.91 -2.62 -1.61
CA LYS A 167 -4.13 -2.54 -0.80
C LYS A 167 -4.74 -3.91 -0.52
N PHE A 168 -4.83 -4.78 -1.54
CA PHE A 168 -5.30 -6.15 -1.35
C PHE A 168 -4.41 -6.90 -0.36
N LEU A 169 -3.10 -6.85 -0.55
CA LEU A 169 -2.13 -7.53 0.33
C LEU A 169 -2.12 -6.93 1.74
N MET A 170 -2.32 -5.62 1.89
CA MET A 170 -2.48 -4.97 3.19
C MET A 170 -3.72 -5.50 3.92
N ASN A 171 -4.82 -5.68 3.24
CA ASN A 171 -6.01 -6.26 3.85
C ASN A 171 -5.77 -7.72 4.28
N CYS A 172 -5.02 -8.51 3.49
CA CYS A 172 -4.61 -9.86 3.90
C CYS A 172 -3.78 -9.84 5.18
N ILE A 173 -2.70 -9.04 5.23
CA ILE A 173 -1.83 -9.04 6.41
C ILE A 173 -2.51 -8.45 7.64
N ARG A 174 -3.42 -7.50 7.49
CA ARG A 174 -4.26 -7.00 8.59
C ARG A 174 -5.16 -8.10 9.14
N THR A 175 -5.75 -8.92 8.28
CA THR A 175 -6.54 -10.09 8.70
C THR A 175 -5.67 -11.08 9.47
N VAL A 176 -4.49 -11.39 8.96
CA VAL A 176 -3.52 -12.29 9.61
C VAL A 176 -3.10 -11.73 10.98
N SER A 177 -2.69 -10.47 11.04
CA SER A 177 -2.24 -9.84 12.29
C SER A 177 -3.35 -9.69 13.34
N SER A 178 -4.61 -9.56 12.89
CA SER A 178 -5.76 -9.50 13.81
C SER A 178 -6.20 -10.85 14.36
N GLN A 179 -5.73 -11.96 13.79
CA GLN A 179 -6.07 -13.33 14.16
C GLN A 179 -4.80 -14.20 14.34
N PRO A 180 -3.87 -13.82 15.21
CA PRO A 180 -2.57 -14.48 15.33
C PRO A 180 -2.69 -15.95 15.72
N GLU A 181 -3.66 -16.33 16.54
CA GLU A 181 -3.88 -17.73 16.94
C GLU A 181 -4.20 -18.62 15.75
N LEU A 182 -4.95 -18.09 14.79
CA LEU A 182 -5.34 -18.81 13.57
C LEU A 182 -4.21 -18.91 12.56
N PHE A 183 -3.44 -17.85 12.38
CA PHE A 183 -2.47 -17.73 11.29
C PHE A 183 -1.00 -17.84 11.71
N ASN A 184 -0.70 -18.12 13.00
CA ASN A 184 0.67 -18.19 13.48
C ASN A 184 1.49 -19.28 12.74
N GLU A 185 0.91 -20.44 12.51
CA GLU A 185 1.56 -21.52 11.77
C GLU A 185 1.79 -21.14 10.29
N LEU A 186 0.77 -20.56 9.64
CA LEU A 186 0.89 -20.06 8.27
C LEU A 186 2.08 -19.10 8.14
N MET A 187 2.17 -18.14 9.03
CA MET A 187 3.23 -17.13 9.00
C MET A 187 4.60 -17.70 9.36
N SER A 188 4.65 -18.65 10.29
CA SER A 188 5.87 -19.38 10.61
C SER A 188 6.38 -20.14 9.38
N ASN A 189 5.50 -20.84 8.67
CA ASN A 189 5.85 -21.56 7.45
C ASN A 189 6.38 -20.64 6.34
N TYR A 190 5.77 -19.50 6.13
CA TYR A 190 6.27 -18.50 5.19
C TYR A 190 7.64 -17.97 5.59
N SER A 191 7.89 -17.72 6.87
CA SER A 191 9.17 -17.22 7.37
C SER A 191 10.31 -18.21 7.15
N MET A 192 10.05 -19.53 7.18
CA MET A 192 11.07 -20.57 6.99
C MET A 192 11.64 -20.61 5.57
N ILE A 193 10.90 -20.18 4.56
CA ILE A 193 11.35 -20.21 3.15
C ILE A 193 12.09 -18.95 2.72
N GLN A 194 12.11 -17.92 3.54
CA GLN A 194 12.73 -16.64 3.21
C GLN A 194 14.25 -16.73 3.38
N LYS A 195 14.99 -16.64 2.27
CA LYS A 195 16.48 -16.63 2.29
C LYS A 195 17.04 -15.22 2.50
N ALA A 196 16.28 -14.20 2.21
CA ALA A 196 16.68 -12.81 2.33
C ALA A 196 15.50 -11.99 2.85
N ASP A 197 15.76 -11.16 3.83
CA ASP A 197 14.81 -10.24 4.39
C ASP A 197 14.80 -8.95 3.54
N ALA A 198 13.74 -8.72 2.77
CA ALA A 198 13.64 -7.56 1.89
C ALA A 198 13.58 -6.24 2.67
N PHE A 199 13.04 -6.26 3.88
CA PHE A 199 12.96 -5.08 4.75
C PHE A 199 14.11 -4.98 5.75
N ALA A 200 15.04 -5.94 5.76
CA ALA A 200 16.21 -5.85 6.62
C ALA A 200 17.15 -4.73 6.14
N ASN A 201 17.54 -3.92 7.06
CA ASN A 201 18.54 -2.90 6.85
C ASN A 201 19.43 -2.88 8.09
N GLY A 202 20.62 -3.44 8.04
CA GLY A 202 21.57 -3.77 9.12
C GLY A 202 21.63 -2.93 10.40
N SER A 203 20.85 -1.87 10.50
CA SER A 203 20.79 -0.94 11.64
C SER A 203 19.40 -0.82 12.27
N VAL A 204 18.38 -1.58 11.82
CA VAL A 204 16.99 -1.36 12.25
C VAL A 204 16.22 -2.65 12.40
N SER A 205 15.10 -2.57 13.14
CA SER A 205 14.14 -3.61 13.44
C SER A 205 13.85 -4.54 12.26
N TYR A 206 13.94 -5.82 12.55
CA TYR A 206 13.60 -6.84 11.57
C TYR A 206 12.09 -7.07 11.53
N PRO A 207 11.53 -7.50 10.40
CA PRO A 207 10.16 -7.97 10.35
C PRO A 207 9.95 -9.10 11.37
N ILE A 208 8.82 -9.09 12.06
CA ILE A 208 8.37 -10.23 12.87
C ILE A 208 8.06 -11.37 11.92
N VAL A 209 7.36 -11.02 10.84
CA VAL A 209 6.98 -11.93 9.77
C VAL A 209 7.11 -11.20 8.45
N GLN A 210 7.66 -11.88 7.45
CA GLN A 210 7.80 -11.34 6.11
C GLN A 210 7.52 -12.40 5.05
N ILE A 211 6.84 -12.00 4.00
CA ILE A 211 6.72 -12.75 2.76
C ILE A 211 7.27 -11.89 1.62
N ARG A 212 8.31 -12.39 0.96
CA ARG A 212 8.92 -11.75 -0.21
C ARG A 212 8.68 -12.59 -1.44
N SER A 213 8.33 -11.96 -2.53
CA SER A 213 8.22 -12.60 -3.83
C SER A 213 8.77 -11.71 -4.93
N GLU A 214 9.37 -12.34 -5.93
CA GLU A 214 9.87 -11.70 -7.14
C GLU A 214 9.12 -12.28 -8.34
N ASP A 215 8.61 -11.42 -9.20
CA ASP A 215 7.95 -11.80 -10.44
C ASP A 215 8.17 -10.74 -11.52
N GLY A 216 8.82 -11.17 -12.60
CA GLY A 216 9.19 -10.28 -13.68
C GLY A 216 10.09 -9.13 -13.22
N ASP A 217 9.60 -7.91 -13.39
CA ASP A 217 10.35 -6.69 -13.05
C ASP A 217 10.16 -6.22 -11.60
N TYR A 218 9.32 -6.91 -10.80
CA TYR A 218 8.94 -6.43 -9.46
C TYR A 218 9.39 -7.36 -8.34
N ILE A 219 9.80 -6.74 -7.23
CA ILE A 219 9.89 -7.39 -5.93
C ILE A 219 8.76 -6.83 -5.08
N THR A 220 7.96 -7.72 -4.50
CA THR A 220 6.90 -7.39 -3.56
C THR A 220 7.19 -8.04 -2.23
N ALA A 221 7.07 -7.28 -1.15
CA ALA A 221 7.17 -7.77 0.20
C ALA A 221 5.97 -7.34 1.04
N VAL A 222 5.57 -8.24 1.93
CA VAL A 222 4.48 -8.04 2.91
C VAL A 222 5.06 -8.40 4.27
N ALA A 223 4.94 -7.52 5.25
CA ALA A 223 5.49 -7.79 6.57
C ALA A 223 4.69 -7.15 7.70
N GLU A 224 4.73 -7.80 8.85
CA GLU A 224 4.62 -7.17 10.16
C GLU A 224 6.02 -6.87 10.64
N VAL A 225 6.30 -5.61 10.94
CA VAL A 225 7.64 -5.13 11.30
C VAL A 225 7.68 -4.82 12.79
N SER A 226 8.68 -5.39 13.48
CA SER A 226 8.98 -5.07 14.86
C SER A 226 9.81 -3.79 14.94
N ALA A 227 9.24 -2.76 15.53
CA ALA A 227 9.90 -1.49 15.78
C ALA A 227 9.54 -1.00 17.20
N ALA A 228 9.82 0.25 17.51
CA ALA A 228 9.36 0.86 18.77
C ALA A 228 7.83 0.78 18.92
N GLN A 229 7.11 0.87 17.81
CA GLN A 229 5.74 0.42 17.65
C GLN A 229 5.69 -0.50 16.42
N ASN A 230 5.00 -1.63 16.54
CA ASN A 230 4.83 -2.55 15.43
C ASN A 230 3.95 -1.92 14.36
N PHE A 231 4.27 -2.20 13.10
CA PHE A 231 3.48 -1.75 11.97
C PHE A 231 3.42 -2.80 10.86
N LEU A 232 2.43 -2.66 10.00
CA LEU A 232 2.27 -3.47 8.80
C LEU A 232 2.76 -2.70 7.59
N LEU A 233 3.51 -3.37 6.73
CA LEU A 233 4.07 -2.78 5.53
C LEU A 233 3.90 -3.73 4.35
N VAL A 234 3.34 -3.21 3.28
CA VAL A 234 3.33 -3.83 1.95
C VAL A 234 4.03 -2.87 1.01
N ALA A 235 5.00 -3.34 0.28
CA ALA A 235 5.64 -2.53 -0.74
C ALA A 235 6.07 -3.39 -1.93
N SER A 236 5.95 -2.79 -3.11
CA SER A 236 6.38 -3.36 -4.38
C SER A 236 7.26 -2.35 -5.10
N VAL A 237 8.41 -2.81 -5.58
CA VAL A 237 9.35 -1.95 -6.29
C VAL A 237 9.90 -2.68 -7.50
N LYS A 238 10.13 -1.96 -8.61
CA LYS A 238 10.84 -2.53 -9.74
C LYS A 238 12.28 -2.85 -9.37
N VAL A 239 12.77 -4.03 -9.81
CA VAL A 239 14.15 -4.49 -9.58
C VAL A 239 15.16 -3.45 -10.07
N VAL A 240 14.93 -2.85 -11.23
CA VAL A 240 15.79 -1.80 -11.84
C VAL A 240 15.83 -0.51 -11.03
N SER A 241 14.87 -0.29 -10.13
CA SER A 241 14.80 0.89 -9.24
C SER A 241 15.45 0.65 -7.88
N GLY A 242 16.15 -0.48 -7.67
CA GLY A 242 16.91 -0.76 -6.46
C GLY A 242 16.42 -1.97 -5.64
N GLY A 243 15.27 -2.55 -5.98
CA GLY A 243 14.81 -3.81 -5.40
C GLY A 243 14.80 -3.83 -3.86
N ASP A 244 15.43 -4.86 -3.28
CA ASP A 244 15.49 -5.06 -1.82
C ASP A 244 16.18 -3.89 -1.08
N GLU A 245 17.14 -3.19 -1.70
CA GLU A 245 17.79 -2.02 -1.07
C GLU A 245 16.78 -0.89 -0.83
N VAL A 246 15.88 -0.66 -1.78
CA VAL A 246 14.82 0.35 -1.63
C VAL A 246 13.85 -0.07 -0.53
N LEU A 247 13.44 -1.34 -0.50
CA LEU A 247 12.54 -1.87 0.54
C LEU A 247 13.17 -1.75 1.94
N GLY A 248 14.44 -2.14 2.09
CA GLY A 248 15.16 -1.99 3.35
C GLY A 248 15.30 -0.53 3.80
N SER A 249 15.59 0.37 2.85
CA SER A 249 15.67 1.81 3.14
C SER A 249 14.31 2.42 3.51
N LEU A 250 13.22 1.98 2.86
CA LEU A 250 11.86 2.37 3.21
C LEU A 250 11.52 1.96 4.64
N ASN A 251 11.78 0.70 4.99
CA ASN A 251 11.59 0.21 6.35
C ASN A 251 12.35 1.07 7.37
N LYS A 252 13.62 1.39 7.08
CA LYS A 252 14.41 2.28 7.93
C LYS A 252 13.76 3.66 8.10
N THR A 253 13.32 4.29 7.02
CA THR A 253 12.67 5.60 7.07
C THR A 253 11.43 5.58 7.97
N ILE A 254 10.59 4.54 7.85
CA ILE A 254 9.40 4.39 8.69
C ILE A 254 9.79 4.16 10.16
N CYS A 255 10.78 3.30 10.44
CA CYS A 255 11.25 3.08 11.80
C CYS A 255 11.83 4.35 12.44
N ASP A 256 12.64 5.12 11.70
CA ASP A 256 13.21 6.39 12.17
C ASP A 256 12.08 7.41 12.47
N TYR A 257 11.07 7.48 11.62
CA TYR A 257 9.89 8.32 11.84
C TYR A 257 9.14 7.92 13.12
N ILE A 258 8.84 6.63 13.32
CA ILE A 258 8.17 6.14 14.51
C ILE A 258 8.99 6.47 15.76
N MET A 259 10.30 6.24 15.73
CA MET A 259 11.19 6.55 16.85
C MET A 259 11.20 8.05 17.19
N ALA A 260 11.20 8.90 16.19
CA ALA A 260 11.20 10.37 16.39
C ALA A 260 9.87 10.89 16.97
N ASN A 261 8.77 10.14 16.79
CA ASN A 261 7.43 10.56 17.19
C ASN A 261 6.85 9.77 18.38
N LEU A 262 7.65 8.90 19.02
CA LEU A 262 7.19 8.12 20.19
C LEU A 262 6.68 8.96 21.35
N ASP A 263 7.31 10.11 21.59
CA ASP A 263 6.99 11.03 22.69
C ASP A 263 6.09 12.19 22.26
N ALA A 264 5.67 12.25 21.00
CA ALA A 264 4.69 13.23 20.55
C ALA A 264 3.37 12.97 21.28
N PRO A 265 2.80 13.97 21.98
CA PRO A 265 1.52 13.75 22.64
C PRO A 265 0.49 13.35 21.59
N ASP A 266 -0.19 12.23 21.83
CA ASP A 266 -1.24 11.71 20.96
C ASP A 266 -2.15 12.85 20.51
N ALA A 267 -2.15 13.13 19.20
CA ALA A 267 -3.15 14.00 18.59
C ALA A 267 -4.56 13.39 18.63
N GLY A 268 -4.71 12.27 19.35
CA GLY A 268 -5.87 11.38 19.43
C GLY A 268 -6.60 11.34 20.75
N GLU A 269 -6.41 12.29 21.68
CA GLU A 269 -7.25 12.35 22.87
C GLU A 269 -8.62 12.98 22.57
N GLN A 270 -9.42 12.34 21.73
CA GLN A 270 -10.88 12.47 21.68
C GLN A 270 -11.57 11.23 21.07
N ILE A 271 -11.23 10.04 21.53
CA ILE A 271 -12.18 8.92 21.42
C ILE A 271 -12.33 8.33 22.82
N GLN A 272 -13.43 8.69 23.47
CA GLN A 272 -13.86 8.08 24.72
C GLN A 272 -13.91 6.57 24.56
N ALA A 273 -13.15 5.88 25.42
CA ALA A 273 -13.25 4.44 25.59
C ALA A 273 -14.68 4.07 25.99
N THR A 274 -15.48 3.66 25.04
CA THR A 274 -16.73 2.94 25.32
C THR A 274 -16.40 1.46 25.24
N SER A 275 -16.44 0.82 26.39
CA SER A 275 -16.32 -0.62 26.55
C SER A 275 -17.24 -1.35 25.59
N VAL A 276 -16.68 -2.07 24.61
CA VAL A 276 -17.45 -2.99 23.78
C VAL A 276 -17.15 -4.40 24.25
N GLN A 277 -18.07 -4.92 25.04
CA GLN A 277 -18.23 -6.34 25.27
C GLN A 277 -19.00 -6.95 24.09
N ASN A 278 -18.39 -7.97 23.46
CA ASN A 278 -19.04 -9.02 22.65
C ASN A 278 -19.89 -8.60 21.44
N ALA A 279 -19.25 -8.49 20.27
CA ALA A 279 -19.91 -8.81 19.00
C ALA A 279 -18.87 -9.31 17.98
N PRO A 280 -19.21 -10.25 17.10
CA PRO A 280 -18.33 -10.63 16.00
C PRO A 280 -18.26 -9.42 15.06
N ASN A 281 -17.11 -8.77 15.04
CA ASN A 281 -16.89 -7.59 14.20
C ASN A 281 -16.75 -8.02 12.74
N TYR A 282 -17.86 -8.05 12.04
CA TYR A 282 -17.83 -7.70 10.62
C TYR A 282 -17.44 -6.22 10.59
N TYR A 283 -16.20 -5.94 10.17
CA TYR A 283 -15.82 -4.57 9.82
C TYR A 283 -16.62 -4.18 8.57
N ILE A 284 -17.78 -3.57 8.82
CA ILE A 284 -18.38 -2.67 7.84
C ILE A 284 -17.44 -1.49 7.81
N GLY A 285 -16.67 -1.34 6.74
CA GLY A 285 -15.86 -0.17 6.51
C GLY A 285 -16.79 1.04 6.59
N GLU A 286 -16.65 1.84 7.65
CA GLU A 286 -17.11 3.21 7.58
C GLU A 286 -16.31 3.85 6.43
N GLU A 287 -17.00 4.05 5.30
CA GLU A 287 -16.61 5.07 4.34
C GLU A 287 -16.49 6.39 5.13
N ARG A 288 -15.32 6.66 5.68
CA ARG A 288 -14.91 8.04 5.82
C ARG A 288 -14.92 8.57 4.41
N LEU A 289 -15.96 9.35 4.10
CA LEU A 289 -15.92 10.33 3.03
C LEU A 289 -14.66 11.15 3.27
N GLU A 290 -13.55 10.69 2.74
CA GLU A 290 -12.37 11.51 2.55
C GLU A 290 -12.86 12.72 1.80
N LYS A 291 -12.88 13.84 2.49
CA LYS A 291 -13.18 15.14 1.92
C LYS A 291 -12.17 15.30 0.81
N ASP A 292 -12.64 15.12 -0.42
CA ASP A 292 -11.81 15.06 -1.62
C ASP A 292 -11.01 16.37 -1.76
N ASN A 293 -9.85 16.40 -1.11
CA ASN A 293 -8.92 17.52 -1.17
C ASN A 293 -8.35 17.72 -2.59
N THR A 294 -8.53 16.74 -3.46
CA THR A 294 -8.13 16.84 -4.87
C THR A 294 -8.92 17.95 -5.57
N LEU A 295 -10.21 18.06 -5.32
CA LEU A 295 -11.06 19.10 -5.91
C LEU A 295 -10.67 20.48 -5.39
N THR A 296 -10.33 20.59 -4.11
CA THR A 296 -9.85 21.84 -3.50
C THR A 296 -8.46 22.21 -4.04
N ARG A 297 -7.56 21.25 -4.19
CA ARG A 297 -6.24 21.46 -4.82
C ARG A 297 -6.38 21.89 -6.29
N TRP A 298 -7.24 21.25 -7.07
CA TRP A 298 -7.52 21.64 -8.46
C TRP A 298 -8.12 23.04 -8.56
N LEU A 299 -9.04 23.41 -7.67
CA LEU A 299 -9.63 24.74 -7.63
C LEU A 299 -8.57 25.80 -7.26
N VAL A 300 -7.76 25.57 -6.24
CA VAL A 300 -6.71 26.50 -5.83
C VAL A 300 -5.68 26.71 -6.94
N THR A 301 -5.22 25.64 -7.60
CA THR A 301 -4.27 25.74 -8.73
C THR A 301 -4.89 26.46 -9.92
N SER A 302 -6.15 26.16 -10.26
CA SER A 302 -6.83 26.79 -11.38
C SER A 302 -7.09 28.27 -11.12
N PHE A 303 -7.45 28.67 -9.91
CA PHE A 303 -7.62 30.08 -9.53
C PHE A 303 -6.29 30.82 -9.52
N SER A 304 -5.20 30.19 -9.11
CA SER A 304 -3.86 30.80 -9.15
C SER A 304 -3.40 31.08 -10.58
N ILE A 305 -3.61 30.15 -11.50
CA ILE A 305 -3.29 30.33 -12.93
C ILE A 305 -4.15 31.41 -13.55
N ALA A 306 -5.45 31.42 -13.29
CA ALA A 306 -6.37 32.44 -13.80
C ALA A 306 -6.01 33.85 -13.26
N GLY A 307 -5.60 33.94 -11.99
CA GLY A 307 -5.13 35.18 -11.40
C GLY A 307 -3.90 35.76 -12.10
N VAL A 308 -2.92 34.91 -12.44
CA VAL A 308 -1.73 35.33 -13.18
C VAL A 308 -2.08 35.86 -14.57
N PHE A 309 -2.96 35.18 -15.30
CA PHE A 309 -3.41 35.66 -16.62
C PHE A 309 -4.20 36.97 -16.53
N ALA A 310 -5.01 37.15 -15.50
CA ALA A 310 -5.74 38.42 -15.28
C ALA A 310 -4.79 39.60 -15.02
N VAL A 311 -3.72 39.38 -14.22
CA VAL A 311 -2.70 40.42 -13.97
C VAL A 311 -1.93 40.75 -15.25
N ILE A 312 -1.53 39.76 -16.03
CA ILE A 312 -0.86 39.97 -17.32
C ILE A 312 -1.76 40.75 -18.29
N GLY A 313 -3.03 40.36 -18.39
CA GLY A 313 -4.02 41.06 -19.21
C GLY A 313 -4.21 42.52 -18.81
N LEU A 314 -4.26 42.80 -17.50
CA LEU A 314 -4.38 44.16 -16.96
C LEU A 314 -3.14 45.02 -17.28
N VAL A 315 -1.94 44.45 -17.16
CA VAL A 315 -0.69 45.16 -17.51
C VAL A 315 -0.64 45.46 -19.01
N ILE A 316 -0.99 44.54 -19.86
CA ILE A 316 -1.04 44.77 -21.31
C ILE A 316 -2.09 45.83 -21.67
N TRP A 317 -3.28 45.80 -21.04
CA TRP A 317 -4.32 46.78 -21.25
C TRP A 317 -3.91 48.18 -20.79
N LEU A 318 -3.27 48.30 -19.62
CA LEU A 318 -2.76 49.60 -19.11
C LEU A 318 -1.67 50.16 -20.03
N TYR A 319 -0.79 49.31 -20.56
CA TYR A 319 0.24 49.69 -21.51
C TYR A 319 -0.36 50.24 -22.83
N TRP A 320 -1.32 49.50 -23.38
CA TRP A 320 -2.02 49.89 -24.60
C TRP A 320 -2.79 51.20 -24.42
N ARG A 321 -3.44 51.38 -23.27
CA ARG A 321 -4.15 52.61 -22.91
C ARG A 321 -3.20 53.81 -22.74
N ALA A 322 -1.99 53.60 -22.21
CA ALA A 322 -0.97 54.63 -22.06
C ALA A 322 -0.42 55.07 -23.40
N GLN A 323 -0.25 54.15 -24.37
CA GLN A 323 0.19 54.48 -25.73
C GLN A 323 -0.88 55.26 -26.51
N ASN A 324 -2.13 54.93 -26.38
CA ASN A 324 -3.21 55.60 -27.13
C ASN A 324 -3.65 56.96 -26.53
N ARG A 325 -3.03 57.41 -25.43
CA ARG A 325 -3.22 58.76 -24.91
C ARG A 325 -2.17 59.77 -25.40
N GLN A 326 -1.22 59.33 -26.22
CA GLN A 326 -0.17 60.20 -26.79
C GLN A 326 -0.47 60.59 -28.25
N TYR A 327 -1.63 60.24 -28.76
CA TYR A 327 -2.20 60.72 -30.01
C TYR A 327 -3.52 61.41 -29.65
#